data_e87eb8e8a2d09e2b0473640ffddad4c0
#
_entry.id   e87eb8e8a2d09e2b0473640ffddad4c0
#
_cell.length_a   1.000
_cell.length_b   1.000
_cell.length_c   1.000
_cell.angle_alpha   90.00
_cell.angle_beta   90.00
_cell.angle_gamma   90.00
#
_symmetry.space_group_name_H-M   'P 1'
#
loop_
_entity.id
_entity.type
_entity.pdbx_description
1 polymer ?
#
loop_
_entity_poly.entity_id
_entity_poly.type
_entity_poly.pdbx_seq_one_letter_code
_entity_poly.pdbx_strand_id
1 'polypeptide(L)'
;VIGSTDPKFYGGVSTDFSWKGLSLNVVFSYSYGAKKLSPWYETLIGSTGSGVASTDLLDRWTPENTDAEFPRVLAGFDYNHYGASSMDFSVQKASFLRLSALTLAYTFPTKVINALKLTNLRVYATGSNLFCLTNYNGYDPETGDWYPPTRMYTFGLNLTF
;
A
#
# COMPACT_ATOMS: atom_id res chain seq x y z
N VAL A 1 -14.22 -11.38 -20.06
CA VAL A 1 -12.90 -10.99 -19.50
C VAL A 1 -13.14 -9.93 -18.47
N ILE A 2 -12.83 -10.22 -17.20
CA ILE A 2 -13.09 -9.32 -16.07
C ILE A 2 -11.96 -8.29 -15.92
N GLY A 3 -10.77 -8.56 -16.45
CA GLY A 3 -9.63 -7.66 -16.42
C GLY A 3 -8.31 -8.36 -16.69
N SER A 4 -7.21 -7.61 -16.59
CA SER A 4 -5.83 -8.10 -16.71
C SER A 4 -5.10 -7.96 -15.36
N THR A 5 -4.26 -8.91 -15.05
CA THR A 5 -3.30 -8.81 -13.93
C THR A 5 -2.14 -7.86 -14.25
N ASP A 6 -1.88 -7.67 -15.55
CA ASP A 6 -0.82 -6.75 -15.98
C ASP A 6 -1.30 -5.30 -15.92
N PRO A 7 -0.52 -4.40 -15.35
CA PRO A 7 -0.84 -2.98 -15.36
C PRO A 7 -0.76 -2.40 -16.77
N LYS A 8 -1.61 -1.41 -17.05
CA LYS A 8 -1.54 -0.64 -18.30
C LYS A 8 -0.27 0.23 -18.35
N PHE A 9 0.12 0.77 -17.22
CA PHE A 9 1.38 1.48 -17.02
C PHE A 9 1.79 1.46 -15.57
N TYR A 10 3.09 1.48 -15.33
CA TYR A 10 3.70 1.54 -14.00
C TYR A 10 5.02 2.29 -14.08
N GLY A 11 5.51 2.75 -12.96
CA GLY A 11 6.79 3.43 -12.90
C GLY A 11 7.08 4.05 -11.54
N GLY A 12 8.12 4.89 -11.51
CA GLY A 12 8.50 5.67 -10.36
C GLY A 12 8.89 7.09 -10.75
N VAL A 13 8.70 8.00 -9.81
CA VAL A 13 9.14 9.39 -9.91
C VAL A 13 9.94 9.72 -8.67
N SER A 14 11.16 10.25 -8.87
CA SER A 14 11.98 10.77 -7.78
C SER A 14 12.26 12.25 -7.98
N THR A 15 12.30 12.99 -6.90
CA THR A 15 12.70 14.40 -6.90
C THR A 15 13.66 14.68 -5.77
N ASP A 16 14.67 15.49 -6.06
CA ASP A 16 15.67 15.95 -5.11
C ASP A 16 15.62 17.47 -5.02
N PHE A 17 15.50 17.96 -3.81
CA PHE A 17 15.54 19.38 -3.50
C PHE A 17 16.67 19.66 -2.52
N SER A 18 17.50 20.67 -2.80
CA SER A 18 18.60 21.07 -1.94
C SER A 18 18.60 22.59 -1.73
N TRP A 19 18.69 23.01 -0.46
CA TRP A 19 18.73 24.41 -0.11
C TRP A 19 19.51 24.66 1.20
N LYS A 20 20.59 25.43 1.13
CA LYS A 20 21.40 25.85 2.31
C LYS A 20 21.76 24.69 3.27
N GLY A 21 22.19 23.56 2.74
CA GLY A 21 22.54 22.38 3.53
C GLY A 21 21.38 21.42 3.82
N LEU A 22 20.13 21.86 3.67
CA LEU A 22 18.97 20.98 3.72
C LEU A 22 18.83 20.24 2.40
N SER A 23 18.60 18.95 2.44
CA SER A 23 18.26 18.13 1.26
C SER A 23 17.03 17.28 1.53
N LEU A 24 16.13 17.25 0.57
CA LEU A 24 14.92 16.46 0.58
C LEU A 24 14.90 15.59 -0.68
N ASN A 25 14.83 14.29 -0.49
CA ASN A 25 14.59 13.33 -1.57
C ASN A 25 13.23 12.67 -1.36
N VAL A 26 12.42 12.61 -2.40
CA VAL A 26 11.09 12.01 -2.39
C VAL A 26 11.00 11.03 -3.54
N VAL A 27 10.55 9.79 -3.24
CA VAL A 27 10.39 8.74 -4.23
C VAL A 27 8.97 8.21 -4.18
N PHE A 28 8.28 8.31 -5.30
CA PHE A 28 6.98 7.69 -5.52
C PHE A 28 7.09 6.50 -6.45
N SER A 29 6.30 5.46 -6.20
CA SER A 29 6.02 4.39 -7.16
C SER A 29 4.53 4.33 -7.44
N TYR A 30 4.18 3.94 -8.65
CA TYR A 30 2.78 3.83 -9.06
C TYR A 30 2.57 2.66 -10.02
N SER A 31 1.35 2.12 -10.00
CA SER A 31 0.87 1.15 -10.96
C SER A 31 -0.60 1.44 -11.25
N TYR A 32 -1.00 1.34 -12.50
CA TYR A 32 -2.37 1.63 -12.91
C TYR A 32 -2.93 0.58 -13.86
N GLY A 33 -4.18 0.19 -13.60
CA GLY A 33 -4.98 -0.65 -14.50
C GLY A 33 -4.86 -2.14 -14.24
N ALA A 34 -3.99 -2.59 -13.35
CA ALA A 34 -3.94 -3.99 -12.91
C ALA A 34 -5.17 -4.35 -12.07
N LYS A 35 -5.59 -5.61 -12.20
CA LYS A 35 -6.56 -6.24 -11.31
C LYS A 35 -5.92 -7.45 -10.64
N LYS A 36 -6.27 -7.69 -9.38
CA LYS A 36 -5.79 -8.84 -8.60
C LYS A 36 -6.94 -9.51 -7.88
N LEU A 37 -6.82 -10.80 -7.69
CA LEU A 37 -7.66 -11.53 -6.74
C LEU A 37 -7.24 -11.14 -5.32
N SER A 38 -8.22 -10.96 -4.45
CA SER A 38 -8.00 -10.78 -3.02
C SER A 38 -8.63 -11.94 -2.24
N PRO A 39 -7.86 -13.01 -1.96
CA PRO A 39 -8.35 -14.15 -1.20
C PRO A 39 -8.78 -13.77 0.22
N TRP A 40 -8.14 -12.75 0.78
CA TRP A 40 -8.51 -12.22 2.09
C TRP A 40 -9.89 -11.55 2.08
N TYR A 41 -10.11 -10.64 1.13
CA TYR A 41 -11.41 -9.97 0.99
C TYR A 41 -12.52 -10.98 0.73
N GLU A 42 -12.24 -11.96 -0.09
CA GLU A 42 -13.11 -13.07 -0.38
C GLU A 42 -13.50 -13.86 0.88
N THR A 43 -12.53 -14.16 1.74
CA THR A 43 -12.78 -14.80 3.03
C THR A 43 -13.71 -13.95 3.91
N LEU A 44 -13.53 -12.62 3.90
CA LEU A 44 -14.38 -11.69 4.67
C LEU A 44 -15.81 -11.61 4.13
N ILE A 45 -16.00 -11.74 2.81
CA ILE A 45 -17.33 -11.77 2.18
C ILE A 45 -17.97 -13.16 2.30
N GLY A 46 -17.17 -14.24 2.18
CA GLY A 46 -17.64 -15.61 2.23
C GLY A 46 -17.86 -16.18 3.63
N SER A 47 -17.36 -15.51 4.67
CA SER A 47 -17.42 -15.99 6.06
C SER A 47 -18.82 -15.85 6.65
N THR A 48 -19.64 -16.86 6.49
CA THR A 48 -21.02 -16.86 6.99
C THR A 48 -21.13 -17.71 8.26
N GLY A 49 -21.18 -17.05 9.41
CA GLY A 49 -21.63 -17.67 10.66
C GLY A 49 -20.60 -18.00 11.73
N SER A 50 -19.30 -18.06 11.44
CA SER A 50 -18.28 -18.41 12.46
C SER A 50 -17.01 -17.57 12.43
N GLY A 51 -16.90 -16.61 11.53
CA GLY A 51 -15.72 -15.76 11.35
C GLY A 51 -16.02 -14.26 11.36
N VAL A 52 -14.97 -13.48 11.23
CA VAL A 52 -15.06 -12.03 10.99
C VAL A 52 -15.52 -11.82 9.55
N ALA A 53 -16.56 -11.03 9.36
CA ALA A 53 -17.10 -10.65 8.05
C ALA A 53 -16.87 -9.17 7.76
N SER A 54 -16.83 -8.80 6.48
CA SER A 54 -16.81 -7.39 6.08
C SER A 54 -18.16 -6.73 6.33
N THR A 55 -18.12 -5.43 6.67
CA THR A 55 -19.32 -4.59 6.72
C THR A 55 -19.98 -4.42 5.36
N ASP A 56 -19.28 -4.67 4.28
CA ASP A 56 -19.81 -4.63 2.91
C ASP A 56 -20.95 -5.64 2.71
N LEU A 57 -20.95 -6.74 3.48
CA LEU A 57 -22.05 -7.70 3.52
C LEU A 57 -23.38 -7.12 4.02
N LEU A 58 -23.41 -5.91 4.58
CA LEU A 58 -24.65 -5.22 4.89
C LEU A 58 -25.41 -4.85 3.61
N ASP A 59 -24.70 -4.65 2.50
CA ASP A 59 -25.28 -4.45 1.15
C ASP A 59 -25.44 -5.77 0.38
N ARG A 60 -25.78 -6.84 1.08
CA ARG A 60 -26.09 -8.12 0.47
C ARG A 60 -27.49 -8.15 -0.14
N TRP A 61 -27.70 -9.06 -1.07
CA TRP A 61 -29.01 -9.32 -1.62
C TRP A 61 -30.01 -9.77 -0.54
N THR A 62 -31.14 -9.09 -0.49
CA THR A 62 -32.35 -9.45 0.28
C THR A 62 -33.58 -9.21 -0.62
N PRO A 63 -34.77 -9.72 -0.25
CA PRO A 63 -35.99 -9.40 -1.00
C PRO A 63 -36.29 -7.89 -1.09
N GLU A 64 -35.80 -7.10 -0.13
CA GLU A 64 -35.91 -5.64 -0.07
C GLU A 64 -34.77 -4.91 -0.79
N ASN A 65 -33.62 -5.57 -0.99
CA ASN A 65 -32.43 -5.05 -1.67
C ASN A 65 -32.01 -5.99 -2.81
N THR A 66 -32.75 -5.94 -3.92
CA THR A 66 -32.53 -6.83 -5.06
C THR A 66 -31.43 -6.39 -6.01
N ASP A 67 -30.95 -5.14 -5.89
CA ASP A 67 -29.86 -4.55 -6.69
C ASP A 67 -28.52 -4.52 -5.90
N ALA A 68 -28.34 -5.45 -4.97
CA ALA A 68 -27.17 -5.56 -4.13
C ALA A 68 -25.93 -6.05 -4.90
N GLU A 69 -24.76 -5.52 -4.54
CA GLU A 69 -23.47 -5.96 -5.11
C GLU A 69 -23.08 -7.37 -4.66
N PHE A 70 -23.50 -7.78 -3.43
CA PHE A 70 -23.14 -9.06 -2.86
C PHE A 70 -24.32 -10.05 -2.86
N PRO A 71 -24.04 -11.35 -3.03
CA PRO A 71 -25.09 -12.37 -3.02
C PRO A 71 -25.70 -12.52 -1.61
N ARG A 72 -26.85 -13.20 -1.55
CA ARG A 72 -27.50 -13.49 -0.27
C ARG A 72 -26.62 -14.37 0.62
N VAL A 73 -26.60 -14.10 1.90
CA VAL A 73 -25.93 -14.94 2.90
C VAL A 73 -26.81 -16.14 3.23
N LEU A 74 -26.26 -17.33 3.16
CA LEU A 74 -26.91 -18.60 3.54
C LEU A 74 -26.22 -19.19 4.76
N ALA A 75 -26.96 -19.51 5.79
CA ALA A 75 -26.42 -20.19 6.97
C ALA A 75 -25.85 -21.56 6.60
N GLY A 76 -24.61 -21.82 7.02
CA GLY A 76 -23.93 -23.09 6.73
C GLY A 76 -23.43 -23.25 5.29
N PHE A 77 -23.51 -22.19 4.48
CA PHE A 77 -23.02 -22.21 3.11
C PHE A 77 -21.66 -21.51 3.04
N ASP A 78 -20.66 -22.27 2.64
CA ASP A 78 -19.31 -21.76 2.42
C ASP A 78 -19.14 -21.43 0.93
N TYR A 79 -19.03 -20.14 0.60
CA TYR A 79 -18.72 -19.69 -0.75
C TYR A 79 -17.39 -20.22 -1.25
N ASN A 80 -16.46 -20.59 -0.35
CA ASN A 80 -15.21 -21.25 -0.70
C ASN A 80 -15.46 -22.61 -1.37
N HIS A 81 -16.62 -23.23 -1.17
CA HIS A 81 -16.97 -24.49 -1.81
C HIS A 81 -17.17 -24.36 -3.33
N TYR A 82 -17.49 -23.19 -3.82
CA TYR A 82 -17.60 -22.89 -5.28
C TYR A 82 -16.29 -22.38 -5.89
N GLY A 83 -15.20 -22.38 -5.13
CA GLY A 83 -13.94 -21.81 -5.58
C GLY A 83 -14.12 -20.31 -5.74
N ALA A 84 -13.78 -19.60 -4.78
CA ALA A 84 -13.86 -18.17 -4.64
C ALA A 84 -13.16 -17.41 -5.75
N SER A 85 -12.12 -17.96 -6.34
CA SER A 85 -11.50 -17.45 -7.58
C SER A 85 -12.46 -17.40 -8.79
N SER A 86 -13.69 -17.85 -8.66
CA SER A 86 -14.70 -17.82 -9.72
C SER A 86 -15.71 -16.67 -9.60
N MET A 87 -15.64 -15.87 -8.54
CA MET A 87 -16.56 -14.75 -8.33
C MET A 87 -15.92 -13.40 -8.68
N ASP A 88 -16.66 -12.55 -9.35
CA ASP A 88 -16.16 -11.27 -9.88
C ASP A 88 -15.83 -10.25 -8.78
N PHE A 89 -16.52 -10.27 -7.64
CA PHE A 89 -16.24 -9.40 -6.50
C PHE A 89 -14.86 -9.66 -5.88
N SER A 90 -14.28 -10.85 -6.06
CA SER A 90 -12.91 -11.15 -5.60
C SER A 90 -11.83 -10.48 -6.46
N VAL A 91 -12.19 -10.01 -7.66
CA VAL A 91 -11.29 -9.36 -8.60
C VAL A 91 -11.24 -7.86 -8.33
N GLN A 92 -10.29 -7.45 -7.52
CA GLN A 92 -10.13 -6.07 -7.06
C GLN A 92 -9.26 -5.22 -7.99
N LYS A 93 -9.51 -3.91 -8.02
CA LYS A 93 -8.63 -2.94 -8.67
C LYS A 93 -7.34 -2.79 -7.86
N ALA A 94 -6.18 -3.10 -8.46
CA ALA A 94 -4.87 -3.05 -7.81
C ALA A 94 -4.03 -1.84 -8.25
N SER A 95 -4.68 -0.76 -8.69
CA SER A 95 -3.99 0.50 -8.97
C SER A 95 -3.57 1.18 -7.67
N PHE A 96 -2.37 1.75 -7.65
CA PHE A 96 -1.86 2.44 -6.46
C PHE A 96 -0.89 3.57 -6.80
N LEU A 97 -0.74 4.48 -5.84
CA LEU A 97 0.33 5.47 -5.73
C LEU A 97 0.93 5.36 -4.32
N ARG A 98 2.21 5.05 -4.23
CA ARG A 98 2.93 4.83 -2.98
C ARG A 98 4.03 5.86 -2.79
N LEU A 99 4.13 6.44 -1.60
CA LEU A 99 5.32 7.15 -1.16
C LEU A 99 6.33 6.11 -0.64
N SER A 100 7.22 5.69 -1.55
CA SER A 100 8.16 4.59 -1.31
C SER A 100 9.30 4.98 -0.41
N ALA A 101 9.81 6.21 -0.56
CA ALA A 101 10.84 6.76 0.30
C ALA A 101 10.72 8.29 0.42
N LEU A 102 11.01 8.79 1.62
CA LEU A 102 11.16 10.20 1.93
C LEU A 102 12.40 10.37 2.79
N THR A 103 13.41 11.05 2.28
CA THR A 103 14.64 11.32 3.02
C THR A 103 14.81 12.82 3.22
N LEU A 104 14.92 13.22 4.48
CA LEU A 104 15.29 14.56 4.87
C LEU A 104 16.69 14.52 5.48
N ALA A 105 17.60 15.33 4.99
CA ALA A 105 18.96 15.42 5.52
C ALA A 105 19.43 16.86 5.67
N TYR A 106 20.31 17.08 6.61
CA TYR A 106 20.95 18.37 6.83
C TYR A 106 22.46 18.21 6.95
N THR A 107 23.17 18.89 6.09
CA THR A 107 24.63 19.02 6.13
C THR A 107 24.99 20.32 6.82
N PHE A 108 25.75 20.24 7.90
CA PHE A 108 26.11 21.39 8.71
C PHE A 108 27.10 22.29 7.98
N PRO A 109 27.04 23.62 8.19
CA PRO A 109 27.95 24.56 7.57
C PRO A 109 29.37 24.42 8.13
N THR A 110 30.36 24.82 7.33
CA THR A 110 31.78 24.72 7.63
C THR A 110 32.19 25.33 8.98
N LYS A 111 31.51 26.41 9.42
CA LYS A 111 31.74 27.02 10.73
C LYS A 111 31.52 26.06 11.90
N VAL A 112 30.43 25.28 11.84
CA VAL A 112 30.11 24.29 12.88
C VAL A 112 31.05 23.08 12.80
N ILE A 113 31.29 22.62 11.58
CA ILE A 113 32.15 21.47 11.30
C ILE A 113 33.56 21.72 11.82
N ASN A 114 34.15 22.89 11.52
CA ASN A 114 35.49 23.27 11.98
C ASN A 114 35.60 23.41 13.51
N ALA A 115 34.54 23.95 14.16
CA ALA A 115 34.52 24.04 15.63
C ALA A 115 34.57 22.64 16.32
N LEU A 116 34.04 21.63 15.63
CA LEU A 116 34.06 20.23 16.10
C LEU A 116 35.29 19.44 15.60
N LYS A 117 36.21 20.08 14.88
CA LYS A 117 37.37 19.43 14.22
C LYS A 117 36.99 18.28 13.30
N LEU A 118 35.88 18.41 12.60
CA LEU A 118 35.38 17.46 11.62
C LEU A 118 35.59 17.99 10.19
N THR A 119 35.61 17.09 9.22
CA THR A 119 35.64 17.43 7.80
C THR A 119 34.21 17.46 7.24
N ASN A 120 33.32 16.62 7.74
CA ASN A 120 31.91 16.59 7.35
C ASN A 120 31.03 16.18 8.54
N LEU A 121 29.84 16.78 8.60
CA LEU A 121 28.76 16.42 9.53
C LEU A 121 27.43 16.50 8.81
N ARG A 122 26.76 15.36 8.69
CA ARG A 122 25.43 15.26 8.08
C ARG A 122 24.52 14.38 8.94
N VAL A 123 23.33 14.87 9.25
CA VAL A 123 22.26 14.11 9.87
C VAL A 123 21.19 13.82 8.82
N TYR A 124 20.53 12.68 8.92
CA TYR A 124 19.40 12.36 8.03
C TYR A 124 18.35 11.50 8.71
N ALA A 125 17.14 11.62 8.19
CA ALA A 125 16.01 10.78 8.55
C ALA A 125 15.35 10.28 7.25
N THR A 126 15.10 8.98 7.18
CA THR A 126 14.43 8.35 6.04
C THR A 126 13.20 7.60 6.53
N GLY A 127 12.08 7.86 5.88
CA GLY A 127 10.87 7.06 6.02
C GLY A 127 10.62 6.23 4.75
N SER A 128 10.34 4.95 4.89
CA SER A 128 10.01 4.06 3.78
C SER A 128 8.58 3.55 3.89
N ASN A 129 7.90 3.38 2.75
CA ASN A 129 6.52 2.90 2.66
C ASN A 129 5.53 3.69 3.53
N LEU A 130 5.66 5.02 3.54
CA LEU A 130 4.94 5.89 4.48
C LEU A 130 3.43 5.86 4.26
N PHE A 131 2.98 5.85 3.00
CA PHE A 131 1.59 5.66 2.65
C PHE A 131 1.43 5.03 1.26
N CYS A 132 0.26 4.43 1.03
CA CYS A 132 -0.17 3.91 -0.25
C CYS A 132 -1.63 4.34 -0.49
N LEU A 133 -1.88 5.04 -1.58
CA LEU A 133 -3.21 5.40 -2.04
C LEU A 133 -3.68 4.32 -3.01
N THR A 134 -4.74 3.60 -2.66
CA THR A 134 -5.29 2.49 -3.46
C THR A 134 -6.75 2.26 -3.12
N ASN A 135 -7.48 1.65 -4.04
CA ASN A 135 -8.84 1.12 -3.84
C ASN A 135 -8.84 -0.42 -3.71
N TYR A 136 -7.69 -1.01 -3.44
CA TYR A 136 -7.57 -2.43 -3.22
C TYR A 136 -8.06 -2.79 -1.81
N ASN A 137 -9.03 -3.70 -1.70
CA ASN A 137 -9.63 -4.14 -0.44
C ASN A 137 -8.86 -5.33 0.19
N GLY A 138 -7.54 -5.38 0.00
CA GLY A 138 -6.63 -6.33 0.63
C GLY A 138 -5.56 -5.59 1.43
N TYR A 139 -4.55 -6.33 1.86
CA TYR A 139 -3.47 -5.74 2.65
C TYR A 139 -2.59 -4.80 1.83
N ASP A 140 -2.26 -5.17 0.60
CA ASP A 140 -1.37 -4.36 -0.25
C ASP A 140 -1.57 -4.68 -1.74
N PRO A 141 -1.75 -3.66 -2.61
CA PRO A 141 -1.99 -3.88 -4.02
C PRO A 141 -0.78 -4.42 -4.80
N GLU A 142 0.44 -4.28 -4.27
CA GLU A 142 1.67 -4.72 -4.91
C GLU A 142 2.05 -6.14 -4.47
N THR A 143 2.10 -6.40 -3.15
CA THR A 143 2.45 -7.71 -2.60
C THR A 143 1.25 -8.65 -2.49
N GLY A 144 0.02 -8.12 -2.59
CA GLY A 144 -1.20 -8.89 -2.39
C GLY A 144 -1.52 -9.06 -0.90
N ASP A 145 -2.18 -10.18 -0.56
CA ASP A 145 -2.73 -10.41 0.78
C ASP A 145 -1.79 -11.16 1.73
N TRP A 146 -0.55 -11.45 1.34
CA TRP A 146 0.37 -12.23 2.15
C TRP A 146 0.98 -11.46 3.30
N TYR A 147 1.63 -10.35 2.99
CA TYR A 147 2.25 -9.50 4.01
C TYR A 147 2.43 -8.07 3.48
N PRO A 148 1.84 -7.06 4.12
CA PRO A 148 2.00 -5.68 3.68
C PRO A 148 3.44 -5.19 3.94
N PRO A 149 4.00 -4.35 3.06
CA PRO A 149 5.28 -3.70 3.31
C PRO A 149 5.24 -2.89 4.59
N THR A 150 6.21 -3.12 5.46
CA THR A 150 6.31 -2.40 6.73
C THR A 150 6.72 -0.95 6.50
N ARG A 151 6.17 -0.03 7.31
CA ARG A 151 6.71 1.32 7.43
C ARG A 151 8.00 1.26 8.22
N MET A 152 9.04 1.88 7.70
CA MET A 152 10.34 1.90 8.36
C MET A 152 10.82 3.34 8.50
N TYR A 153 11.36 3.66 9.66
CA TYR A 153 11.98 4.95 9.96
C TYR A 153 13.43 4.72 10.33
N THR A 154 14.32 5.37 9.59
CA THR A 154 15.77 5.26 9.79
C THR A 154 16.33 6.64 10.10
N PHE A 155 17.13 6.73 11.15
CA PHE A 155 17.86 7.95 11.50
C PHE A 155 19.35 7.65 11.41
N GLY A 156 20.10 8.56 10.83
CA GLY A 156 21.52 8.35 10.63
C GLY A 156 22.34 9.63 10.80
N LEU A 157 23.60 9.42 11.09
CA LEU A 157 24.62 10.44 11.29
C LEU A 157 25.85 10.04 10.50
N ASN A 158 26.32 10.93 9.62
CA ASN A 158 27.57 10.77 8.88
C ASN A 158 28.59 11.78 9.44
N LEU A 159 29.70 11.23 9.93
CA LEU A 159 30.84 11.99 10.46
C LEU A 159 32.08 11.66 9.65
N THR A 160 32.87 12.66 9.30
CA THR A 160 34.19 12.50 8.70
C THR A 160 35.16 13.39 9.48
N PHE A 161 36.24 12.79 9.94
CA PHE A 161 37.31 13.43 10.71
C PHE A 161 38.41 13.95 9.78
#